data_5c761a9988422ff8f05862b4a48a605f
#
_entry.id   5c761a9988422ff8f05862b4a48a605f
#
_cell.length_a   1.000
_cell.length_b   1.000
_cell.length_c   1.000
_cell.angle_alpha   90.00
_cell.angle_beta   90.00
_cell.angle_gamma   90.00
#
_symmetry.space_group_name_H-M   'P 1'
#
loop_
_entity.id
_entity.type
_entity.pdbx_description
1 polymer ?
#
loop_
_entity_poly.entity_id
_entity_poly.type
_entity_poly.pdbx_seq_one_letter_code
_entity_poly.pdbx_strand_id
1 'polypeptide(L)'
;EGLYLRDPSGNSYYIPKGQHVTVTRRWQESRAQDTEGVTHAPFAKAWIDHGSRPQKDRYEYLILVQDGEKRPDALDCYEVLQADHDIHAVYDKESGITAYAFFEAAELKETPKTDAVVKRAENPCMVMECRRGATRKVAVADPDLRLYEGEEEDQKNPDGTQREVSLYGRKWRDSERIGKDVVLWLRGPWMLEKPDEFAACEIVDGDTKLTVFCKDGVSREVLLTSAFAE
;
A
#
# COMPACT_ATOMS: atom_id res chain seq x y z
N GLU A 1 2.52 -26.25 4.80
CA GLU A 1 1.29 -25.46 4.97
C GLU A 1 1.63 -24.17 5.73
N GLY A 2 0.94 -23.07 5.43
CA GLY A 2 1.01 -21.84 6.21
C GLY A 2 0.21 -21.95 7.51
N LEU A 3 0.28 -20.92 8.35
CA LEU A 3 -0.47 -20.81 9.59
C LEU A 3 -1.74 -19.98 9.37
N TYR A 4 -2.87 -20.50 9.86
CA TYR A 4 -4.12 -19.78 9.96
C TYR A 4 -4.43 -19.42 11.41
N LEU A 5 -4.72 -18.15 11.62
CA LEU A 5 -5.24 -17.65 12.89
C LEU A 5 -6.59 -16.99 12.63
N ARG A 6 -7.53 -17.13 13.55
CA ARG A 6 -8.83 -16.48 13.47
C ARG A 6 -9.10 -15.70 14.74
N ASP A 7 -9.58 -14.47 14.57
CA ASP A 7 -9.99 -13.64 15.70
C ASP A 7 -11.47 -13.85 16.06
N PRO A 8 -11.91 -13.40 17.24
CA PRO A 8 -13.31 -13.51 17.66
C PRO A 8 -14.28 -12.70 16.79
N SER A 9 -13.80 -11.74 16.01
CA SER A 9 -14.60 -10.93 15.09
C SER A 9 -14.85 -11.63 13.74
N GLY A 10 -14.24 -12.79 13.55
CA GLY A 10 -14.40 -13.59 12.32
C GLY A 10 -13.42 -13.27 11.21
N ASN A 11 -12.38 -12.48 11.49
CA ASN A 11 -11.31 -12.26 10.51
C ASN A 11 -10.29 -13.40 10.60
N SER A 12 -9.79 -13.82 9.47
CA SER A 12 -8.72 -14.82 9.37
C SER A 12 -7.42 -14.18 8.93
N TYR A 13 -6.33 -14.65 9.51
CA TYR A 13 -4.97 -14.23 9.21
C TYR A 13 -4.23 -15.45 8.67
N TYR A 14 -3.82 -15.38 7.42
CA TYR A 14 -2.99 -16.40 6.81
C TYR A 14 -1.55 -15.92 6.73
N ILE A 15 -0.64 -16.71 7.27
CA ILE A 15 0.79 -16.43 7.29
C ILE A 15 1.48 -17.53 6.49
N PRO A 16 2.11 -17.20 5.35
CA PRO A 16 2.81 -18.18 4.51
C PRO A 16 3.90 -18.92 5.28
N LYS A 17 4.19 -20.15 4.81
CA LYS A 17 5.26 -20.98 5.38
C LYS A 17 6.61 -20.28 5.33
N GLY A 18 7.42 -20.54 6.35
CA GLY A 18 8.81 -20.06 6.41
C GLY A 18 9.00 -18.87 7.34
N GLN A 19 7.92 -18.34 7.91
CA GLN A 19 7.98 -17.27 8.91
C GLN A 19 7.86 -17.83 10.33
N HIS A 20 8.64 -17.28 11.26
CA HIS A 20 8.58 -17.67 12.66
C HIS A 20 7.45 -16.94 13.36
N VAL A 21 6.35 -17.65 13.63
CA VAL A 21 5.16 -17.07 14.29
C VAL A 21 5.08 -17.59 15.72
N THR A 22 5.00 -16.68 16.67
CA THR A 22 4.70 -17.01 18.07
C THR A 22 3.27 -16.62 18.39
N VAL A 23 2.52 -17.56 18.96
CA VAL A 23 1.14 -17.34 19.42
C VAL A 23 1.08 -17.60 20.91
N THR A 24 0.56 -16.64 21.68
CA THR A 24 0.41 -16.79 23.14
C THR A 24 -0.95 -16.30 23.59
N ARG A 25 -1.39 -16.83 24.73
CA ARG A 25 -2.51 -16.28 25.48
C ARG A 25 -2.05 -16.05 26.91
N ARG A 26 -1.94 -14.78 27.28
CA ARG A 26 -1.44 -14.39 28.62
C ARG A 26 -2.29 -13.26 29.18
N TRP A 27 -2.32 -13.16 30.48
CA TRP A 27 -2.81 -11.97 31.15
C TRP A 27 -1.96 -10.77 30.78
N GLN A 28 -2.63 -9.72 30.38
CA GLN A 28 -2.01 -8.44 30.05
C GLN A 28 -2.63 -7.36 30.93
N GLU A 29 -1.81 -6.41 31.28
CA GLU A 29 -2.17 -5.23 32.03
C GLU A 29 -2.04 -4.02 31.10
N SER A 30 -3.06 -3.17 31.07
CA SER A 30 -3.01 -1.89 30.38
C SER A 30 -3.46 -0.80 31.32
N ARG A 31 -2.70 0.28 31.37
CA ARG A 31 -3.10 1.50 32.07
C ARG A 31 -3.85 2.40 31.10
N ALA A 32 -5.01 2.88 31.53
CA ALA A 32 -5.72 3.90 30.77
C ALA A 32 -4.90 5.21 30.82
N GLN A 33 -4.80 5.88 29.67
CA GLN A 33 -3.95 7.06 29.51
C GLN A 33 -4.40 8.22 30.42
N ASP A 34 -5.71 8.33 30.68
CA ASP A 34 -6.33 9.46 31.40
C ASP A 34 -6.95 9.08 32.75
N THR A 35 -6.76 7.86 33.21
CA THR A 35 -7.28 7.41 34.50
C THR A 35 -6.25 6.56 35.25
N GLU A 36 -6.34 6.52 36.58
CA GLU A 36 -5.54 5.59 37.38
C GLU A 36 -5.97 4.12 37.25
N GLY A 37 -6.94 3.86 36.38
CA GLY A 37 -7.49 2.53 36.17
C GLY A 37 -6.53 1.60 35.43
N VAL A 38 -6.42 0.38 35.97
CA VAL A 38 -5.66 -0.70 35.33
C VAL A 38 -6.65 -1.76 34.86
N THR A 39 -6.56 -2.13 33.59
CA THR A 39 -7.36 -3.21 33.02
C THR A 39 -6.53 -4.48 32.92
N HIS A 40 -7.04 -5.57 33.45
CA HIS A 40 -6.44 -6.90 33.36
C HIS A 40 -7.33 -7.81 32.53
N ALA A 41 -6.78 -8.44 31.50
CA ALA A 41 -7.50 -9.45 30.72
C ALA A 41 -6.55 -10.46 30.06
N PRO A 42 -7.02 -11.70 29.81
CA PRO A 42 -6.26 -12.67 29.02
C PRO A 42 -6.44 -12.36 27.53
N PHE A 43 -5.42 -11.79 26.91
CA PHE A 43 -5.41 -11.53 25.46
C PHE A 43 -4.63 -12.60 24.71
N ALA A 44 -5.17 -13.02 23.57
CA ALA A 44 -4.40 -13.72 22.57
C ALA A 44 -3.53 -12.70 21.80
N LYS A 45 -2.27 -13.07 21.58
CA LYS A 45 -1.30 -12.26 20.83
C LYS A 45 -0.53 -13.17 19.89
N ALA A 46 -0.38 -12.72 18.64
CA ALA A 46 0.48 -13.37 17.68
C ALA A 46 1.44 -12.32 17.10
N TRP A 47 2.68 -12.73 16.80
CA TRP A 47 3.64 -11.91 16.12
C TRP A 47 4.59 -12.76 15.28
N ILE A 48 5.09 -12.16 14.20
CA ILE A 48 6.17 -12.72 13.39
C ILE A 48 7.47 -12.30 14.05
N ASP A 49 8.31 -13.27 14.40
CA ASP A 49 9.56 -13.03 15.12
C ASP A 49 10.73 -12.97 14.12
N HIS A 50 11.35 -11.82 14.04
CA HIS A 50 12.51 -11.55 13.19
C HIS A 50 13.85 -11.78 13.93
N GLY A 51 13.81 -12.33 15.16
CA GLY A 51 14.99 -12.56 15.96
C GLY A 51 15.64 -11.28 16.49
N SER A 52 16.90 -11.39 16.84
CA SER A 52 17.69 -10.28 17.40
C SER A 52 18.45 -9.56 16.30
N ARG A 53 18.28 -8.23 16.20
CA ARG A 53 18.92 -7.34 15.21
C ARG A 53 18.65 -7.75 13.75
N PRO A 54 17.38 -7.82 13.32
CA PRO A 54 17.04 -8.20 11.96
C PRO A 54 17.68 -7.22 10.95
N GLN A 55 18.16 -7.75 9.83
CA GLN A 55 18.71 -6.96 8.73
C GLN A 55 18.11 -7.46 7.42
N LYS A 56 17.53 -6.55 6.64
CA LYS A 56 16.88 -6.85 5.34
C LYS A 56 15.82 -7.94 5.44
N ASP A 57 15.17 -8.02 6.58
CA ASP A 57 14.14 -9.00 6.82
C ASP A 57 12.79 -8.51 6.28
N ARG A 58 11.89 -9.43 6.02
CA ARG A 58 10.56 -9.14 5.51
C ARG A 58 9.54 -10.07 6.17
N TYR A 59 8.30 -9.61 6.16
CA TYR A 59 7.16 -10.44 6.57
C TYR A 59 6.05 -10.34 5.52
N GLU A 60 5.21 -11.34 5.52
CA GLU A 60 4.05 -11.42 4.64
C GLU A 60 2.90 -12.08 5.39
N TYR A 61 1.72 -11.51 5.27
CA TYR A 61 0.49 -12.13 5.76
C TYR A 61 -0.71 -11.59 4.98
N LEU A 62 -1.78 -12.38 4.94
CA LEU A 62 -3.06 -12.01 4.34
C LEU A 62 -4.12 -11.91 5.43
N ILE A 63 -4.92 -10.85 5.40
CA ILE A 63 -6.10 -10.68 6.25
C ILE A 63 -7.34 -10.91 5.38
N LEU A 64 -8.16 -11.86 5.80
CA LEU A 64 -9.46 -12.15 5.19
C LEU A 64 -10.53 -11.62 6.16
N VAL A 65 -11.22 -10.57 5.76
CA VAL A 65 -12.21 -9.89 6.59
C VAL A 65 -13.51 -10.66 6.53
N GLN A 66 -13.98 -11.17 7.70
CA GLN A 66 -15.25 -11.88 7.86
C GLN A 66 -15.48 -12.99 6.81
N ASP A 67 -14.43 -13.78 6.56
CA ASP A 67 -14.40 -14.81 5.51
C ASP A 67 -15.35 -16.02 5.75
N GLY A 68 -16.10 -16.00 6.83
CA GLY A 68 -16.95 -17.13 7.24
C GLY A 68 -16.10 -18.31 7.71
N GLU A 69 -16.54 -19.54 7.40
CA GLU A 69 -15.80 -20.78 7.72
C GLU A 69 -14.97 -21.31 6.55
N LYS A 70 -15.05 -20.67 5.39
CA LYS A 70 -14.30 -21.07 4.23
C LYS A 70 -12.84 -20.69 4.43
N ARG A 71 -11.96 -21.66 4.47
CA ARG A 71 -10.55 -21.45 4.22
C ARG A 71 -10.41 -21.27 2.70
N PRO A 72 -10.11 -20.08 2.20
CA PRO A 72 -9.66 -20.00 0.83
C PRO A 72 -8.38 -20.83 0.73
N ASP A 73 -8.13 -21.45 -0.42
CA ASP A 73 -6.78 -21.88 -0.76
C ASP A 73 -5.93 -20.61 -0.90
N ALA A 74 -5.59 -20.03 0.25
CA ALA A 74 -5.02 -18.71 0.38
C ALA A 74 -3.66 -18.57 -0.33
N LEU A 75 -3.03 -19.68 -0.64
CA LEU A 75 -1.80 -19.72 -1.43
C LEU A 75 -1.99 -19.34 -2.90
N ASP A 76 -3.22 -19.38 -3.40
CA ASP A 76 -3.50 -19.13 -4.82
C ASP A 76 -4.38 -17.92 -5.08
N CYS A 77 -4.80 -17.16 -4.06
CA CYS A 77 -5.65 -16.00 -4.25
C CYS A 77 -4.89 -14.73 -4.63
N TYR A 78 -3.58 -14.65 -4.37
CA TYR A 78 -2.76 -13.49 -4.72
C TYR A 78 -1.36 -13.87 -5.18
N GLU A 79 -0.67 -12.95 -5.81
CA GLU A 79 0.73 -13.05 -6.22
C GLU A 79 1.48 -11.77 -5.83
N VAL A 80 2.59 -11.91 -5.11
CA VAL A 80 3.49 -10.79 -4.84
C VAL A 80 4.39 -10.60 -6.06
N LEU A 81 4.18 -9.50 -6.78
CA LEU A 81 4.94 -9.17 -8.00
C LEU A 81 6.30 -8.57 -7.66
N GLN A 82 6.34 -7.72 -6.63
CA GLN A 82 7.57 -7.13 -6.10
C GLN A 82 7.33 -6.73 -4.64
N ALA A 83 8.32 -6.94 -3.79
CA ALA A 83 8.31 -6.46 -2.40
C ALA A 83 9.74 -6.15 -1.98
N ASP A 84 10.11 -4.87 -2.09
CA ASP A 84 11.42 -4.37 -1.68
C ASP A 84 11.27 -2.99 -1.00
N HIS A 85 12.37 -2.27 -0.85
CA HIS A 85 12.38 -0.97 -0.20
C HIS A 85 11.60 0.10 -0.98
N ASP A 86 11.55 -0.01 -2.30
CA ASP A 86 11.02 1.03 -3.17
C ASP A 86 9.58 0.78 -3.59
N ILE A 87 9.21 -0.50 -3.77
CA ILE A 87 7.90 -0.89 -4.30
C ILE A 87 7.37 -2.13 -3.57
N HIS A 88 6.08 -2.07 -3.18
CA HIS A 88 5.27 -3.25 -2.96
C HIS A 88 4.20 -3.34 -4.06
N ALA A 89 4.16 -4.46 -4.77
CA ALA A 89 3.19 -4.73 -5.83
C ALA A 89 2.59 -6.12 -5.64
N VAL A 90 1.27 -6.20 -5.63
CA VAL A 90 0.51 -7.44 -5.41
C VAL A 90 -0.61 -7.54 -6.42
N TYR A 91 -0.78 -8.71 -6.99
CA TYR A 91 -1.90 -9.05 -7.86
C TYR A 91 -2.90 -9.93 -7.12
N ASP A 92 -4.14 -9.49 -7.03
CA ASP A 92 -5.27 -10.28 -6.55
C ASP A 92 -5.90 -11.03 -7.72
N LYS A 93 -5.80 -12.36 -7.70
CA LYS A 93 -6.25 -13.24 -8.79
C LYS A 93 -7.77 -13.33 -8.88
N GLU A 94 -8.47 -13.12 -7.78
CA GLU A 94 -9.94 -13.21 -7.75
C GLU A 94 -10.59 -11.98 -8.39
N SER A 95 -10.13 -10.78 -8.01
CA SER A 95 -10.66 -9.53 -8.56
C SER A 95 -10.00 -9.09 -9.87
N GLY A 96 -8.81 -9.64 -10.18
CA GLY A 96 -7.98 -9.19 -11.29
C GLY A 96 -7.36 -7.80 -11.06
N ILE A 97 -7.30 -7.36 -9.81
CA ILE A 97 -6.72 -6.08 -9.42
C ILE A 97 -5.24 -6.23 -9.15
N THR A 98 -4.42 -5.34 -9.69
CA THR A 98 -3.05 -5.14 -9.25
C THR A 98 -2.96 -3.88 -8.41
N ALA A 99 -2.40 -4.00 -7.21
CA ALA A 99 -2.19 -2.90 -6.28
C ALA A 99 -0.70 -2.63 -6.08
N TYR A 100 -0.35 -1.35 -6.00
CA TYR A 100 1.03 -0.89 -5.84
C TYR A 100 1.12 0.15 -4.72
N ALA A 101 2.16 0.04 -3.92
CA ALA A 101 2.65 1.11 -3.07
C ALA A 101 4.08 1.46 -3.55
N PHE A 102 4.23 2.64 -4.13
CA PHE A 102 5.52 3.23 -4.45
C PHE A 102 5.94 4.11 -3.29
N PHE A 103 7.00 3.72 -2.60
CA PHE A 103 7.57 4.49 -1.48
C PHE A 103 8.51 5.58 -1.97
N GLU A 104 9.10 5.36 -3.16
CA GLU A 104 9.98 6.27 -3.86
C GLU A 104 9.64 6.28 -5.36
N ALA A 105 10.24 7.21 -6.11
CA ALA A 105 10.23 7.16 -7.57
C ALA A 105 10.97 5.91 -8.03
N ALA A 106 10.25 4.95 -8.60
CA ALA A 106 10.81 3.64 -8.92
C ALA A 106 10.13 2.97 -10.11
N GLU A 107 10.83 1.99 -10.68
CA GLU A 107 10.35 1.14 -11.78
C GLU A 107 10.28 -0.33 -11.33
N LEU A 108 9.26 -1.05 -11.78
CA LEU A 108 9.17 -2.49 -11.57
C LEU A 108 10.36 -3.20 -12.23
N LYS A 109 11.03 -4.06 -11.46
CA LYS A 109 12.21 -4.81 -11.91
C LYS A 109 11.91 -5.79 -13.04
N GLU A 110 10.71 -6.35 -13.00
CA GLU A 110 10.26 -7.31 -14.01
C GLU A 110 8.88 -6.92 -14.54
N THR A 111 8.61 -7.24 -15.79
CA THR A 111 7.26 -7.12 -16.34
C THR A 111 6.40 -8.22 -15.71
N PRO A 112 5.31 -7.87 -15.02
CA PRO A 112 4.40 -8.86 -14.49
C PRO A 112 3.85 -9.77 -15.58
N LYS A 113 3.64 -11.04 -15.27
CA LYS A 113 2.98 -12.01 -16.18
C LYS A 113 1.47 -11.82 -16.24
N THR A 114 0.94 -10.84 -15.53
CA THR A 114 -0.45 -10.42 -15.53
C THR A 114 -0.70 -9.43 -16.66
N ASP A 115 -1.93 -8.98 -16.81
CA ASP A 115 -2.28 -7.92 -17.77
C ASP A 115 -2.03 -6.49 -17.23
N ALA A 116 -1.35 -6.37 -16.10
CA ALA A 116 -0.98 -5.11 -15.47
C ALA A 116 -0.11 -4.25 -16.38
N VAL A 117 -0.40 -2.95 -16.44
CA VAL A 117 0.29 -2.01 -17.33
C VAL A 117 1.17 -1.01 -16.63
N VAL A 118 0.98 -0.77 -15.33
CA VAL A 118 1.85 0.14 -14.57
C VAL A 118 3.28 -0.37 -14.62
N LYS A 119 4.19 0.50 -15.04
CA LYS A 119 5.61 0.21 -15.22
C LYS A 119 6.46 0.89 -14.16
N ARG A 120 6.22 2.17 -13.93
CA ARG A 120 6.95 2.98 -12.94
C ARG A 120 6.12 4.16 -12.47
N ALA A 121 6.50 4.70 -11.32
CA ALA A 121 6.03 5.99 -10.83
C ALA A 121 7.20 6.97 -10.67
N GLU A 122 6.96 8.24 -10.91
CA GLU A 122 7.96 9.31 -10.70
C GLU A 122 7.85 9.94 -9.30
N ASN A 123 6.87 9.48 -8.51
CA ASN A 123 6.60 9.99 -7.17
C ASN A 123 6.14 8.85 -6.25
N PRO A 124 6.35 8.95 -4.93
CA PRO A 124 5.64 8.12 -3.97
C PRO A 124 4.13 8.21 -4.18
N CYS A 125 3.45 7.08 -4.27
CA CYS A 125 2.01 7.02 -4.48
C CYS A 125 1.44 5.61 -4.23
N MET A 126 0.13 5.54 -4.12
CA MET A 126 -0.61 4.28 -4.13
C MET A 126 -1.40 4.18 -5.43
N VAL A 127 -1.36 3.01 -6.06
CA VAL A 127 -2.03 2.77 -7.33
C VAL A 127 -2.78 1.44 -7.26
N MET A 128 -3.97 1.41 -7.85
CA MET A 128 -4.69 0.18 -8.15
C MET A 128 -5.11 0.20 -9.61
N GLU A 129 -4.94 -0.91 -10.30
CA GLU A 129 -5.39 -1.04 -11.67
C GLU A 129 -6.14 -2.36 -11.90
N CYS A 130 -7.11 -2.33 -12.80
CA CYS A 130 -7.76 -3.53 -13.31
C CYS A 130 -8.31 -3.33 -14.72
N ARG A 131 -8.45 -4.44 -15.43
CA ARG A 131 -9.13 -4.45 -16.73
C ARG A 131 -10.66 -4.46 -16.55
N ARG A 132 -11.36 -3.69 -17.35
CA ARG A 132 -12.82 -3.62 -17.41
C ARG A 132 -13.29 -3.74 -18.87
N GLY A 133 -13.39 -4.97 -19.35
CA GLY A 133 -13.68 -5.21 -20.78
C GLY A 133 -12.58 -4.67 -21.70
N ALA A 134 -12.92 -3.69 -22.56
CA ALA A 134 -11.98 -3.00 -23.43
C ALA A 134 -11.25 -1.84 -22.75
N THR A 135 -11.67 -1.43 -21.56
CA THR A 135 -11.08 -0.31 -20.82
C THR A 135 -10.20 -0.80 -19.67
N ARG A 136 -9.36 0.08 -19.16
CA ARG A 136 -8.57 -0.11 -17.95
C ARG A 136 -8.93 0.97 -16.94
N LYS A 137 -9.23 0.55 -15.74
CA LYS A 137 -9.45 1.46 -14.62
C LYS A 137 -8.15 1.57 -13.83
N VAL A 138 -7.72 2.80 -13.59
CA VAL A 138 -6.56 3.11 -12.74
C VAL A 138 -7.02 4.07 -11.65
N ALA A 139 -6.81 3.70 -10.41
CA ALA A 139 -7.03 4.55 -9.25
C ALA A 139 -5.67 4.97 -8.68
N VAL A 140 -5.48 6.27 -8.46
CA VAL A 140 -4.21 6.85 -7.98
C VAL A 140 -4.48 7.69 -6.75
N ALA A 141 -3.64 7.57 -5.74
CA ALA A 141 -3.68 8.41 -4.55
C ALA A 141 -2.25 8.82 -4.14
N ASP A 142 -2.12 10.07 -3.71
CA ASP A 142 -0.98 10.53 -2.94
C ASP A 142 -1.36 10.45 -1.45
N PRO A 143 -0.77 9.53 -0.67
CA PRO A 143 -1.12 9.36 0.74
C PRO A 143 -0.58 10.46 1.64
N ASP A 144 0.37 11.28 1.16
CA ASP A 144 0.93 12.38 1.92
C ASP A 144 -0.07 13.54 2.02
N LEU A 145 -0.62 13.71 3.20
CA LEU A 145 -1.59 14.78 3.49
C LEU A 145 -0.93 16.14 3.68
N ARG A 146 0.38 16.21 3.81
CA ARG A 146 1.17 17.45 4.02
C ARG A 146 0.59 18.35 5.13
N LEU A 147 0.18 17.72 6.22
CA LEU A 147 -0.53 18.41 7.32
C LEU A 147 0.36 19.37 8.12
N TYR A 148 1.66 19.18 8.06
CA TYR A 148 2.61 19.94 8.88
C TYR A 148 3.53 20.81 8.03
N GLU A 149 3.97 21.92 8.62
CA GLU A 149 5.05 22.74 8.10
C GLU A 149 6.40 22.23 8.66
N GLY A 150 7.44 22.27 7.83
CA GLY A 150 8.81 21.93 8.21
C GLY A 150 9.26 20.58 7.68
N GLU A 151 10.44 20.18 8.11
CA GLU A 151 11.09 18.95 7.68
C GLU A 151 10.39 17.71 8.25
N GLU A 152 10.31 16.67 7.45
CA GLU A 152 9.69 15.42 7.83
C GLU A 152 10.52 14.62 8.87
N GLU A 153 9.92 13.54 9.37
CA GLU A 153 10.31 12.82 10.58
C GLU A 153 11.65 12.09 10.56
N ASP A 154 12.29 11.98 9.42
CA ASP A 154 13.54 11.22 9.26
C ASP A 154 14.80 11.97 9.75
N GLN A 155 14.61 13.04 10.52
CA GLN A 155 15.74 13.73 11.11
C GLN A 155 16.45 12.88 12.17
N LYS A 156 17.75 12.77 12.02
CA LYS A 156 18.60 12.13 13.00
C LYS A 156 19.24 13.17 13.93
N ASN A 157 19.35 12.81 15.19
CA ASN A 157 20.21 13.52 16.13
C ASN A 157 21.68 13.42 15.69
N PRO A 158 22.57 14.31 16.16
CA PRO A 158 24.00 14.24 15.83
C PRO A 158 24.68 12.91 16.18
N ASP A 159 24.13 12.17 17.12
CA ASP A 159 24.61 10.85 17.53
C ASP A 159 24.08 9.69 16.65
N GLY A 160 23.29 10.02 15.59
CA GLY A 160 22.71 9.05 14.66
C GLY A 160 21.43 8.38 15.13
N THR A 161 20.93 8.70 16.33
CA THR A 161 19.62 8.25 16.79
C THR A 161 18.50 9.01 16.07
N GLN A 162 17.35 8.36 15.90
CA GLN A 162 16.18 9.02 15.30
C GLN A 162 15.67 10.12 16.23
N ARG A 163 15.43 11.28 15.68
CA ARG A 163 14.84 12.39 16.43
C ARG A 163 13.35 12.11 16.61
N GLU A 164 12.93 12.01 17.85
CA GLU A 164 11.52 11.93 18.18
C GLU A 164 10.90 13.33 18.07
N VAL A 165 10.06 13.56 17.08
CA VAL A 165 9.34 14.82 16.91
C VAL A 165 7.92 14.64 17.42
N SER A 166 7.60 15.27 18.54
CA SER A 166 6.25 15.24 19.08
C SER A 166 5.25 15.85 18.10
N LEU A 167 4.20 15.11 17.77
CA LEU A 167 3.10 15.61 16.96
C LEU A 167 2.47 16.88 17.54
N TYR A 168 2.46 17.02 18.85
CA TYR A 168 1.92 18.18 19.56
C TYR A 168 2.79 19.44 19.42
N GLY A 169 4.05 19.30 19.07
CA GLY A 169 4.99 20.41 18.86
C GLY A 169 5.10 20.87 17.42
N ARG A 170 4.44 20.22 16.48
CA ARG A 170 4.50 20.56 15.07
C ARG A 170 3.52 21.67 14.74
N LYS A 171 3.96 22.59 13.90
CA LYS A 171 3.08 23.61 13.35
C LYS A 171 2.23 22.99 12.24
N TRP A 172 0.92 23.02 12.43
CA TRP A 172 -0.03 22.62 11.39
C TRP A 172 0.01 23.61 10.23
N ARG A 173 -0.19 23.11 9.05
CA ARG A 173 -0.33 23.94 7.87
C ARG A 173 -1.74 24.54 7.85
N ASP A 174 -1.84 25.85 8.07
CA ASP A 174 -3.12 26.58 8.08
C ASP A 174 -3.60 26.94 6.67
N SER A 175 -2.74 26.81 5.66
CA SER A 175 -3.08 27.11 4.26
C SER A 175 -3.88 25.96 3.63
N GLU A 176 -4.56 26.26 2.52
CA GLU A 176 -5.19 25.24 1.68
C GLU A 176 -4.19 24.10 1.39
N ARG A 177 -4.67 22.88 1.54
CA ARG A 177 -3.86 21.69 1.28
C ARG A 177 -3.36 21.72 -0.15
N ILE A 178 -2.08 21.48 -0.32
CA ILE A 178 -1.41 21.49 -1.61
C ILE A 178 -1.63 20.14 -2.28
N GLY A 179 -2.22 20.13 -3.48
CA GLY A 179 -2.26 18.96 -4.34
C GLY A 179 -0.92 18.74 -5.05
N LYS A 180 -0.75 17.57 -5.62
CA LYS A 180 0.45 17.15 -6.34
C LYS A 180 0.09 16.35 -7.58
N ASP A 181 0.82 16.55 -8.64
CA ASP A 181 0.78 15.69 -9.81
C ASP A 181 1.55 14.40 -9.51
N VAL A 182 0.85 13.28 -9.60
CA VAL A 182 1.43 11.94 -9.59
C VAL A 182 1.61 11.49 -11.03
N VAL A 183 2.82 11.12 -11.38
CA VAL A 183 3.17 10.69 -12.74
C VAL A 183 3.44 9.19 -12.76
N LEU A 184 2.66 8.47 -13.57
CA LEU A 184 2.81 7.05 -13.84
C LEU A 184 3.21 6.81 -15.28
N TRP A 185 4.00 5.77 -15.51
CA TRP A 185 4.26 5.25 -16.85
C TRP A 185 3.59 3.90 -16.99
N LEU A 186 2.81 3.78 -18.05
CA LEU A 186 2.02 2.61 -18.37
C LEU A 186 2.56 1.99 -19.66
N ARG A 187 2.68 0.68 -19.68
CA ARG A 187 3.05 -0.08 -20.90
C ARG A 187 1.95 0.05 -21.95
N GLY A 188 2.35 0.42 -23.15
CA GLY A 188 1.47 0.58 -24.29
C GLY A 188 0.78 1.94 -24.38
N PRO A 189 0.12 2.20 -25.49
CA PRO A 189 -0.51 3.48 -25.80
C PRO A 189 -1.95 3.51 -25.27
N TRP A 190 -2.15 4.31 -24.24
CA TRP A 190 -3.45 4.55 -23.60
C TRP A 190 -3.87 6.00 -23.73
N MET A 191 -5.16 6.24 -23.78
CA MET A 191 -5.77 7.58 -23.72
C MET A 191 -6.90 7.57 -22.70
N LEU A 192 -7.24 8.73 -22.15
CA LEU A 192 -8.41 8.88 -21.32
C LEU A 192 -9.66 8.53 -22.12
N GLU A 193 -10.56 7.70 -21.56
CA GLU A 193 -11.86 7.40 -22.18
C GLU A 193 -12.70 8.67 -22.36
N LYS A 194 -12.57 9.61 -21.42
CA LYS A 194 -13.21 10.92 -21.44
C LYS A 194 -12.22 11.97 -20.93
N PRO A 195 -12.32 13.22 -21.45
CA PRO A 195 -11.53 14.33 -20.90
C PRO A 195 -11.75 14.46 -19.38
N ASP A 196 -10.67 14.68 -18.64
CA ASP A 196 -10.66 14.90 -17.21
C ASP A 196 -9.76 16.10 -16.88
N GLU A 197 -10.25 17.03 -16.06
CA GLU A 197 -9.48 18.23 -15.69
C GLU A 197 -8.31 17.94 -14.74
N PHE A 198 -8.30 16.76 -14.12
CA PHE A 198 -7.30 16.32 -13.14
C PHE A 198 -6.39 15.22 -13.67
N ALA A 199 -6.57 14.79 -14.91
CA ALA A 199 -5.75 13.75 -15.50
C ALA A 199 -5.39 14.04 -16.96
N ALA A 200 -4.19 13.65 -17.37
CA ALA A 200 -3.71 13.76 -18.74
C ALA A 200 -2.91 12.53 -19.14
N CYS A 201 -3.04 12.12 -20.40
CA CYS A 201 -2.23 11.09 -21.03
C CYS A 201 -1.38 11.68 -22.14
N GLU A 202 -0.11 11.28 -22.19
CA GLU A 202 0.81 11.58 -23.29
C GLU A 202 1.46 10.27 -23.74
N ILE A 203 1.47 9.99 -25.03
CA ILE A 203 2.15 8.81 -25.59
C ILE A 203 3.59 9.18 -25.92
N VAL A 204 4.53 8.49 -25.28
CA VAL A 204 5.97 8.70 -25.42
C VAL A 204 6.63 7.36 -25.71
N ASP A 205 7.27 7.22 -26.85
CA ASP A 205 8.00 6.01 -27.27
C ASP A 205 7.17 4.71 -27.17
N GLY A 206 5.86 4.81 -27.44
CA GLY A 206 4.94 3.67 -27.41
C GLY A 206 4.35 3.33 -26.03
N ASP A 207 4.83 3.94 -24.97
CA ASP A 207 4.26 3.88 -23.61
C ASP A 207 3.42 5.14 -23.32
N THR A 208 2.63 5.09 -22.27
CA THR A 208 1.82 6.21 -21.83
C THR A 208 2.34 6.82 -20.55
N LYS A 209 2.59 8.12 -20.59
CA LYS A 209 2.77 8.94 -19.38
C LYS A 209 1.40 9.44 -18.93
N LEU A 210 0.92 8.92 -17.80
CA LEU A 210 -0.31 9.32 -17.14
C LEU A 210 0.03 10.27 -16.00
N THR A 211 -0.47 11.50 -16.05
CA THR A 211 -0.37 12.48 -14.96
C THR A 211 -1.73 12.61 -14.30
N VAL A 212 -1.80 12.48 -12.96
CA VAL A 212 -3.03 12.60 -12.18
C VAL A 212 -2.80 13.57 -11.02
N PHE A 213 -3.61 14.62 -10.96
CA PHE A 213 -3.57 15.54 -9.83
C PHE A 213 -4.25 14.94 -8.60
N CYS A 214 -3.49 14.68 -7.55
CA CYS A 214 -3.95 14.11 -6.28
C CYS A 214 -3.92 15.17 -5.18
N LYS A 215 -4.93 15.14 -4.32
CA LYS A 215 -5.05 16.07 -3.18
C LYS A 215 -5.77 15.39 -2.03
N ASP A 216 -5.37 15.73 -0.80
CA ASP A 216 -6.06 15.31 0.43
C ASP A 216 -6.12 13.79 0.68
N GLY A 217 -5.20 13.02 0.10
CA GLY A 217 -5.20 11.56 0.23
C GLY A 217 -6.37 10.86 -0.48
N VAL A 218 -7.19 11.61 -1.22
CA VAL A 218 -8.34 11.06 -1.95
C VAL A 218 -7.84 10.37 -3.21
N SER A 219 -8.28 9.13 -3.44
CA SER A 219 -8.00 8.43 -4.68
C SER A 219 -8.78 9.03 -5.85
N ARG A 220 -8.11 9.19 -6.99
CA ARG A 220 -8.74 9.53 -8.25
C ARG A 220 -8.77 8.34 -9.19
N GLU A 221 -9.93 8.08 -9.76
CA GLU A 221 -10.13 7.00 -10.70
C GLU A 221 -10.19 7.55 -12.12
N VAL A 222 -9.37 7.00 -13.00
CA VAL A 222 -9.37 7.30 -14.43
C VAL A 222 -9.69 6.03 -15.22
N LEU A 223 -10.43 6.20 -16.30
CA LEU A 223 -10.72 5.15 -17.27
C LEU A 223 -9.89 5.41 -18.53
N LEU A 224 -9.18 4.38 -18.94
CA LEU A 224 -8.29 4.42 -20.10
C LEU A 224 -8.77 3.45 -21.16
N THR A 225 -8.65 3.86 -22.44
CA THR A 225 -8.85 3.02 -23.62
C THR A 225 -7.55 2.91 -24.38
N SER A 226 -7.37 1.83 -25.15
CA SER A 226 -6.23 1.72 -26.06
C SER A 226 -6.31 2.82 -27.12
N ALA A 227 -5.22 3.52 -27.35
CA ALA A 227 -5.15 4.56 -28.39
C ALA A 227 -5.32 4.03 -29.83
N PHE A 228 -5.21 2.71 -30.00
CA PHE A 228 -5.34 2.00 -31.28
C PHE A 228 -6.49 0.98 -31.30
N ALA A 229 -7.46 1.10 -30.40
CA ALA A 229 -8.68 0.30 -30.50
C ALA A 229 -9.54 0.84 -31.64
N GLU A 230 -9.63 0.09 -32.73
CA GLU A 230 -10.65 0.25 -33.76
C GLU A 230 -12.01 -0.27 -33.28
#